data_b8b747b5c322eb8a4bded99843fc2191
#
_entry.id   b8b747b5c322eb8a4bded99843fc2191
#
_cell.length_a   1.000
_cell.length_b   1.000
_cell.length_c   1.000
_cell.angle_alpha   90.00
_cell.angle_beta   90.00
_cell.angle_gamma   90.00
#
_symmetry.space_group_name_H-M   'P 1'
#
loop_
_entity.id
_entity.type
_entity.pdbx_description
1 polymer ?
#
loop_
_entity_poly.entity_id
_entity_poly.type
_entity_poly.pdbx_seq_one_letter_code
_entity_poly.pdbx_strand_id
1 'polypeptide(L)'
;MMTLITGLLIPLLGTMLGSAFVFFMKDEMSPRLQKSLLGFASGVMVAASVWSLLIPAMEMEADSGKWAVAPAAIGFLLGMGFLLLIDELTPHLHIGTDKPEGMRSHLSKTAMLALAVTIHNLPEGMAVGVVFAGADSGATNISLAGAIAVSLGIAIQNVPEGAIISMPMRAAGNSRWRSFMIGSLSGAVEPLGAACVILLASLLMPALPYLLAFAAGAMFYVVVEELIPEASNGQHSNLSTIGFAVGFVLMMVLDVVMG
;
A
#
# COMPACT_ATOMS: atom_id res chain seq x y z
N MET A 1 -12.98 0.69 -20.36
CA MET A 1 -12.01 1.81 -20.26
C MET A 1 -12.33 2.78 -19.14
N MET A 2 -13.54 3.36 -19.02
CA MET A 2 -13.86 4.30 -17.92
C MET A 2 -13.75 3.66 -16.53
N THR A 3 -14.30 2.47 -16.31
CA THR A 3 -14.21 1.72 -15.07
C THR A 3 -12.77 1.43 -14.66
N LEU A 4 -11.92 1.07 -15.62
CA LEU A 4 -10.50 0.85 -15.40
C LEU A 4 -9.82 2.13 -14.90
N ILE A 5 -9.95 3.24 -15.63
CA ILE A 5 -9.35 4.53 -15.23
C ILE A 5 -9.83 4.94 -13.84
N THR A 6 -11.13 4.80 -13.57
CA THR A 6 -11.68 5.11 -12.23
C THR A 6 -11.02 4.22 -11.16
N GLY A 7 -10.94 2.90 -11.40
CA GLY A 7 -10.32 1.96 -10.47
C GLY A 7 -8.87 2.31 -10.14
N LEU A 8 -8.09 2.73 -11.15
CA LEU A 8 -6.69 3.12 -10.95
C LEU A 8 -6.51 4.43 -10.15
N LEU A 9 -7.51 5.30 -10.19
CA LEU A 9 -7.45 6.60 -9.48
C LEU A 9 -8.01 6.53 -8.06
N ILE A 10 -8.78 5.51 -7.72
CA ILE A 10 -9.39 5.34 -6.39
C ILE A 10 -8.35 5.38 -5.27
N PRO A 11 -7.21 4.66 -5.32
CA PRO A 11 -6.18 4.72 -4.28
C PRO A 11 -5.63 6.13 -4.08
N LEU A 12 -5.24 6.81 -5.16
CA LEU A 12 -4.78 8.19 -5.10
C LEU A 12 -5.80 9.14 -4.43
N LEU A 13 -7.10 8.94 -4.68
CA LEU A 13 -8.14 9.73 -4.01
C LEU A 13 -8.15 9.49 -2.50
N GLY A 14 -7.83 8.28 -2.03
CA GLY A 14 -7.64 7.97 -0.63
C GLY A 14 -6.49 8.78 -0.01
N THR A 15 -5.31 8.77 -0.64
CA THR A 15 -4.13 9.54 -0.23
C THR A 15 -4.42 11.04 -0.22
N MET A 16 -5.12 11.56 -1.24
CA MET A 16 -5.54 12.97 -1.30
C MET A 16 -6.51 13.32 -0.18
N LEU A 17 -7.48 12.46 0.11
CA LEU A 17 -8.45 12.67 1.18
C LEU A 17 -7.76 12.72 2.55
N GLY A 18 -6.83 11.82 2.81
CA GLY A 18 -5.98 11.83 4.01
C GLY A 18 -5.13 13.09 4.10
N SER A 19 -4.48 13.45 3.02
CA SER A 19 -3.66 14.68 2.95
C SER A 19 -4.48 15.94 3.21
N ALA A 20 -5.78 15.95 2.86
CA ALA A 20 -6.67 17.08 3.06
C ALA A 20 -6.99 17.35 4.55
N PHE A 21 -6.69 16.43 5.47
CA PHE A 21 -6.86 16.68 6.91
C PHE A 21 -6.07 17.88 7.40
N VAL A 22 -4.97 18.24 6.76
CA VAL A 22 -4.17 19.43 7.05
C VAL A 22 -4.96 20.75 6.96
N PHE A 23 -6.07 20.79 6.24
CA PHE A 23 -6.93 21.98 6.15
C PHE A 23 -7.83 22.14 7.38
N PHE A 24 -8.20 21.04 8.03
CA PHE A 24 -9.17 21.01 9.13
C PHE A 24 -8.49 20.90 10.49
N MET A 25 -7.41 20.16 10.60
CA MET A 25 -6.67 19.98 11.84
C MET A 25 -5.77 21.20 12.12
N LYS A 26 -5.75 21.64 13.38
CA LYS A 26 -4.95 22.80 13.83
C LYS A 26 -3.58 22.40 14.33
N ASP A 27 -3.48 21.22 14.94
CA ASP A 27 -2.31 20.71 15.62
C ASP A 27 -1.85 19.39 15.00
N GLU A 28 -0.75 18.85 15.50
CA GLU A 28 -0.26 17.52 15.13
C GLU A 28 -1.28 16.43 15.47
N MET A 29 -1.24 15.34 14.71
CA MET A 29 -2.08 14.17 14.98
C MET A 29 -1.74 13.60 16.37
N SER A 30 -2.77 13.30 17.17
CA SER A 30 -2.52 12.70 18.47
C SER A 30 -1.87 11.32 18.32
N PRO A 31 -0.89 10.94 19.17
CA PRO A 31 -0.25 9.62 19.08
C PRO A 31 -1.23 8.44 19.15
N ARG A 32 -2.34 8.60 19.87
CA ARG A 32 -3.40 7.58 19.96
C ARG A 32 -4.10 7.36 18.62
N LEU A 33 -4.45 8.46 17.95
CA LEU A 33 -5.09 8.41 16.64
C LEU A 33 -4.13 7.81 15.60
N GLN A 34 -2.88 8.26 15.60
CA GLN A 34 -1.85 7.74 14.70
C GLN A 34 -1.68 6.23 14.84
N LYS A 35 -1.53 5.71 16.07
CA LYS A 35 -1.45 4.27 16.34
C LYS A 35 -2.66 3.49 15.85
N SER A 36 -3.86 4.03 16.06
CA SER A 36 -5.09 3.38 15.58
C SER A 36 -5.15 3.31 14.06
N LEU A 37 -4.77 4.39 13.39
CA LEU A 37 -4.78 4.49 11.92
C LEU A 37 -3.71 3.62 11.27
N LEU A 38 -2.49 3.59 11.82
CA LEU A 38 -1.42 2.71 11.36
C LEU A 38 -1.77 1.23 11.54
N GLY A 39 -2.32 0.86 12.70
CA GLY A 39 -2.82 -0.49 12.90
C GLY A 39 -3.93 -0.84 11.91
N PHE A 40 -4.88 0.07 11.69
CA PHE A 40 -5.96 -0.13 10.73
C PHE A 40 -5.44 -0.34 9.30
N ALA A 41 -4.54 0.52 8.82
CA ALA A 41 -3.91 0.37 7.50
C ALA A 41 -3.17 -0.97 7.38
N SER A 42 -2.36 -1.34 8.39
CA SER A 42 -1.68 -2.65 8.43
C SER A 42 -2.66 -3.82 8.29
N GLY A 43 -3.80 -3.76 8.98
CA GLY A 43 -4.84 -4.80 8.91
C GLY A 43 -5.46 -4.92 7.53
N VAL A 44 -5.79 -3.79 6.89
CA VAL A 44 -6.31 -3.75 5.51
C VAL A 44 -5.28 -4.35 4.54
N MET A 45 -4.01 -3.90 4.62
CA MET A 45 -2.94 -4.39 3.73
C MET A 45 -2.71 -5.89 3.86
N VAL A 46 -2.67 -6.44 5.09
CA VAL A 46 -2.50 -7.88 5.30
C VAL A 46 -3.66 -8.66 4.72
N ALA A 47 -4.90 -8.23 4.95
CA ALA A 47 -6.07 -8.90 4.40
C ALA A 47 -6.07 -8.85 2.86
N ALA A 48 -5.85 -7.69 2.25
CA ALA A 48 -5.75 -7.54 0.79
C ALA A 48 -4.66 -8.45 0.21
N SER A 49 -3.48 -8.47 0.83
CA SER A 49 -2.36 -9.32 0.38
C SER A 49 -2.71 -10.80 0.39
N VAL A 50 -3.48 -11.25 1.37
CA VAL A 50 -3.86 -12.68 1.48
C VAL A 50 -5.02 -13.01 0.54
N TRP A 51 -6.16 -12.33 0.68
CA TRP A 51 -7.39 -12.69 -0.06
C TRP A 51 -7.34 -12.27 -1.51
N SER A 52 -6.89 -11.07 -1.79
CA SER A 52 -6.96 -10.51 -3.15
C SER A 52 -5.74 -10.84 -4.02
N LEU A 53 -4.61 -11.25 -3.42
CA LEU A 53 -3.37 -11.47 -4.17
C LEU A 53 -2.83 -12.91 -4.01
N LEU A 54 -2.55 -13.38 -2.78
CA LEU A 54 -1.94 -14.70 -2.59
C LEU A 54 -2.88 -15.85 -2.89
N ILE A 55 -4.14 -15.79 -2.44
CA ILE A 55 -5.13 -16.83 -2.72
C ILE A 55 -5.37 -16.94 -4.22
N PRO A 56 -5.70 -15.89 -4.97
CA PRO A 56 -5.84 -15.95 -6.43
C PRO A 56 -4.58 -16.45 -7.15
N ALA A 57 -3.38 -16.06 -6.69
CA ALA A 57 -2.13 -16.55 -7.26
C ALA A 57 -1.99 -18.08 -7.16
N MET A 58 -2.39 -18.66 -6.04
CA MET A 58 -2.38 -20.13 -5.84
C MET A 58 -3.51 -20.83 -6.62
N GLU A 59 -4.70 -20.23 -6.68
CA GLU A 59 -5.83 -20.77 -7.42
C GLU A 59 -5.58 -20.85 -8.92
N MET A 60 -4.84 -19.92 -9.49
CA MET A 60 -4.44 -19.96 -10.90
C MET A 60 -3.58 -21.19 -11.25
N GLU A 61 -2.90 -21.76 -10.25
CA GLU A 61 -2.01 -22.91 -10.38
C GLU A 61 -2.61 -24.19 -9.77
N ALA A 62 -3.91 -24.22 -9.50
CA ALA A 62 -4.58 -25.35 -8.81
C ALA A 62 -4.34 -26.69 -9.48
N ASP A 63 -4.23 -26.76 -10.81
CA ASP A 63 -3.95 -27.97 -11.59
C ASP A 63 -2.55 -28.55 -11.29
N SER A 64 -1.63 -27.73 -10.77
CA SER A 64 -0.29 -28.16 -10.35
C SER A 64 -0.27 -28.92 -9.01
N GLY A 65 -1.43 -29.13 -8.38
CA GLY A 65 -1.58 -29.83 -7.12
C GLY A 65 -0.76 -29.19 -6.00
N LYS A 66 0.06 -29.95 -5.29
CA LYS A 66 0.89 -29.40 -4.19
C LYS A 66 1.93 -28.36 -4.62
N TRP A 67 2.24 -28.26 -5.90
CA TRP A 67 3.18 -27.29 -6.45
C TRP A 67 2.52 -25.94 -6.77
N ALA A 68 1.22 -25.81 -6.63
CA ALA A 68 0.49 -24.54 -6.80
C ALA A 68 1.02 -23.41 -5.90
N VAL A 69 1.60 -23.76 -4.75
CA VAL A 69 2.22 -22.80 -3.83
C VAL A 69 3.54 -22.21 -4.34
N ALA A 70 4.24 -22.86 -5.28
CA ALA A 70 5.59 -22.47 -5.68
C ALA A 70 5.64 -21.07 -6.34
N PRO A 71 4.81 -20.72 -7.33
CA PRO A 71 4.76 -19.36 -7.88
C PRO A 71 4.44 -18.31 -6.81
N ALA A 72 3.48 -18.60 -5.93
CA ALA A 72 3.11 -17.70 -4.85
C ALA A 72 4.27 -17.47 -3.86
N ALA A 73 4.95 -18.54 -3.44
CA ALA A 73 6.09 -18.44 -2.52
C ALA A 73 7.27 -17.69 -3.15
N ILE A 74 7.61 -17.99 -4.41
CA ILE A 74 8.71 -17.33 -5.12
C ILE A 74 8.38 -15.86 -5.33
N GLY A 75 7.18 -15.54 -5.85
CA GLY A 75 6.75 -14.16 -6.08
C GLY A 75 6.78 -13.34 -4.79
N PHE A 76 6.24 -13.89 -3.71
CA PHE A 76 6.22 -13.24 -2.39
C PHE A 76 7.63 -12.90 -1.90
N LEU A 77 8.56 -13.85 -1.94
CA LEU A 77 9.94 -13.61 -1.51
C LEU A 77 10.67 -12.60 -2.40
N LEU A 78 10.39 -12.62 -3.71
CA LEU A 78 10.95 -11.63 -4.64
C LEU A 78 10.38 -10.24 -4.36
N GLY A 79 9.10 -10.09 -4.02
CA GLY A 79 8.48 -8.83 -3.66
C GLY A 79 9.06 -8.25 -2.37
N MET A 80 9.20 -9.06 -1.33
CA MET A 80 9.87 -8.65 -0.09
C MET A 80 11.32 -8.26 -0.33
N GLY A 81 12.08 -9.08 -1.07
CA GLY A 81 13.48 -8.79 -1.39
C GLY A 81 13.67 -7.56 -2.26
N PHE A 82 12.73 -7.28 -3.16
CA PHE A 82 12.73 -6.07 -3.98
C PHE A 82 12.57 -4.82 -3.13
N LEU A 83 11.60 -4.78 -2.21
CA LEU A 83 11.40 -3.64 -1.33
C LEU A 83 12.57 -3.47 -0.36
N LEU A 84 13.08 -4.55 0.23
CA LEU A 84 14.28 -4.52 1.05
C LEU A 84 15.46 -3.89 0.29
N LEU A 85 15.66 -4.26 -0.97
CA LEU A 85 16.74 -3.70 -1.79
C LEU A 85 16.52 -2.21 -2.09
N ILE A 86 15.30 -1.81 -2.43
CA ILE A 86 14.96 -0.40 -2.68
C ILE A 86 15.17 0.42 -1.41
N ASP A 87 14.77 -0.11 -0.27
CA ASP A 87 14.90 0.52 1.03
C ASP A 87 16.37 0.77 1.40
N GLU A 88 17.24 -0.23 1.24
CA GLU A 88 18.69 -0.08 1.45
C GLU A 88 19.35 0.93 0.49
N LEU A 89 18.84 1.04 -0.74
CA LEU A 89 19.40 1.93 -1.76
C LEU A 89 18.86 3.36 -1.70
N THR A 90 17.69 3.56 -1.10
CA THR A 90 17.03 4.87 -1.10
C THR A 90 17.24 5.60 0.22
N PRO A 91 17.68 6.86 0.21
CA PRO A 91 17.78 7.65 1.43
C PRO A 91 16.37 7.95 1.96
N HIS A 92 16.02 7.38 3.09
CA HIS A 92 14.69 7.53 3.69
C HIS A 92 14.77 7.71 5.21
N LEU A 93 13.65 8.05 5.82
CA LEU A 93 13.52 8.27 7.25
C LEU A 93 12.18 7.70 7.71
N HIS A 94 12.22 6.84 8.73
CA HIS A 94 11.02 6.36 9.39
C HIS A 94 10.44 7.42 10.32
N ILE A 95 9.12 7.44 10.47
CA ILE A 95 8.44 8.37 11.36
C ILE A 95 8.87 8.09 12.82
N GLY A 96 9.17 9.16 13.55
CA GLY A 96 9.62 9.06 14.96
C GLY A 96 11.09 8.70 15.14
N THR A 97 11.87 8.57 14.07
CA THR A 97 13.32 8.41 14.13
C THR A 97 14.06 9.66 13.67
N ASP A 98 15.27 9.87 14.19
CA ASP A 98 16.17 10.94 13.78
C ASP A 98 17.34 10.44 12.95
N LYS A 99 17.43 9.13 12.73
CA LYS A 99 18.52 8.50 12.00
C LYS A 99 18.04 8.12 10.60
N PRO A 100 18.56 8.77 9.55
CA PRO A 100 18.29 8.36 8.17
C PRO A 100 18.88 6.98 7.88
N GLU A 101 18.16 6.21 7.09
CA GLU A 101 18.57 4.92 6.56
C GLU A 101 18.82 4.99 5.05
N GLY A 102 19.37 3.93 4.47
CA GLY A 102 19.76 3.88 3.07
C GLY A 102 21.03 4.67 2.75
N MET A 103 21.19 5.04 1.49
CA MET A 103 22.37 5.79 1.03
C MET A 103 22.42 7.20 1.62
N ARG A 104 23.64 7.69 1.91
CA ARG A 104 23.85 9.04 2.43
C ARG A 104 23.31 10.09 1.47
N SER A 105 22.48 11.01 1.98
CA SER A 105 21.84 12.06 1.20
C SER A 105 21.86 13.40 1.93
N HIS A 106 21.74 14.49 1.17
CA HIS A 106 21.54 15.86 1.68
C HIS A 106 20.05 16.28 1.71
N LEU A 107 19.12 15.32 1.52
CA LEU A 107 17.69 15.59 1.59
C LEU A 107 17.29 16.01 3.00
N SER A 108 16.29 16.89 3.10
CA SER A 108 15.68 17.23 4.39
C SER A 108 14.95 16.01 4.97
N LYS A 109 14.80 15.95 6.32
CA LYS A 109 14.06 14.89 6.99
C LYS A 109 12.66 14.70 6.39
N THR A 110 11.97 15.79 6.12
CA THR A 110 10.63 15.80 5.52
C THR A 110 10.62 15.25 4.09
N ALA A 111 11.67 15.52 3.31
CA ALA A 111 11.79 14.97 1.95
C ALA A 111 12.07 13.46 1.98
N MET A 112 12.90 12.98 2.92
CA MET A 112 13.18 11.56 3.11
C MET A 112 11.92 10.78 3.55
N LEU A 113 11.13 11.35 4.47
CA LEU A 113 9.85 10.79 4.88
C LEU A 113 8.87 10.68 3.70
N ALA A 114 8.72 11.75 2.90
CA ALA A 114 7.84 11.73 1.73
C ALA A 114 8.32 10.72 0.68
N LEU A 115 9.64 10.55 0.53
CA LEU A 115 10.21 9.58 -0.40
C LEU A 115 9.95 8.14 0.06
N ALA A 116 10.11 7.84 1.36
CA ALA A 116 9.78 6.55 1.93
C ALA A 116 8.36 6.13 1.54
N VAL A 117 7.36 6.91 1.93
CA VAL A 117 5.96 6.60 1.62
C VAL A 117 5.69 6.54 0.11
N THR A 118 6.34 7.39 -0.69
CA THR A 118 6.21 7.31 -2.16
C THR A 118 6.68 5.96 -2.71
N ILE A 119 7.75 5.39 -2.17
CA ILE A 119 8.26 4.07 -2.56
C ILE A 119 7.27 2.98 -2.16
N HIS A 120 6.66 3.09 -0.98
CA HIS A 120 5.70 2.10 -0.48
C HIS A 120 4.39 2.11 -1.26
N ASN A 121 3.96 3.26 -1.76
CA ASN A 121 2.76 3.37 -2.59
C ASN A 121 2.94 2.74 -4.00
N LEU A 122 4.18 2.51 -4.45
CA LEU A 122 4.41 1.88 -5.75
C LEU A 122 3.90 0.43 -5.82
N PRO A 123 4.19 -0.48 -4.87
CA PRO A 123 3.61 -1.82 -4.80
C PRO A 123 2.09 -1.83 -4.73
N GLU A 124 1.48 -0.87 -4.06
CA GLU A 124 0.03 -0.74 -3.97
C GLU A 124 -0.58 -0.45 -5.33
N GLY A 125 0.00 0.50 -6.06
CA GLY A 125 -0.38 0.76 -7.44
C GLY A 125 -0.18 -0.46 -8.34
N MET A 126 0.95 -1.16 -8.20
CA MET A 126 1.19 -2.40 -8.94
C MET A 126 0.14 -3.47 -8.61
N ALA A 127 -0.23 -3.65 -7.34
CA ALA A 127 -1.27 -4.58 -6.93
C ALA A 127 -2.60 -4.30 -7.64
N VAL A 128 -3.04 -3.02 -7.65
CA VAL A 128 -4.23 -2.60 -8.40
C VAL A 128 -4.07 -2.94 -9.88
N GLY A 129 -2.94 -2.62 -10.50
CA GLY A 129 -2.67 -2.93 -11.91
C GLY A 129 -2.77 -4.42 -12.22
N VAL A 130 -2.21 -5.27 -11.36
CA VAL A 130 -2.21 -6.73 -11.54
C VAL A 130 -3.63 -7.32 -11.44
N VAL A 131 -4.42 -6.91 -10.44
CA VAL A 131 -5.79 -7.44 -10.28
C VAL A 131 -6.71 -6.96 -11.42
N PHE A 132 -6.57 -5.73 -11.90
CA PHE A 132 -7.32 -5.26 -13.08
C PHE A 132 -6.89 -5.97 -14.36
N ALA A 133 -5.59 -6.20 -14.56
CA ALA A 133 -5.09 -6.98 -15.70
C ALA A 133 -5.60 -8.43 -15.64
N GLY A 134 -5.61 -9.03 -14.46
CA GLY A 134 -6.18 -10.35 -14.23
C GLY A 134 -7.67 -10.41 -14.58
N ALA A 135 -8.46 -9.47 -14.08
CA ALA A 135 -9.89 -9.38 -14.34
C ALA A 135 -10.22 -9.16 -15.84
N ASP A 136 -9.42 -8.37 -16.54
CA ASP A 136 -9.64 -8.08 -17.99
C ASP A 136 -9.25 -9.26 -18.88
N SER A 137 -8.28 -10.08 -18.45
CA SER A 137 -7.78 -11.21 -19.23
C SER A 137 -8.76 -12.36 -19.34
N GLY A 138 -9.69 -12.51 -18.39
CA GLY A 138 -10.54 -13.68 -18.25
C GLY A 138 -9.79 -14.99 -17.91
N ALA A 139 -8.48 -14.91 -17.68
CA ALA A 139 -7.64 -16.06 -17.34
C ALA A 139 -7.58 -16.35 -15.84
N THR A 140 -8.28 -15.55 -15.03
CA THR A 140 -8.29 -15.65 -13.58
C THR A 140 -9.72 -15.71 -13.05
N ASN A 141 -9.88 -16.16 -11.80
CA ASN A 141 -11.14 -16.08 -11.07
C ASN A 141 -11.37 -14.65 -10.49
N ILE A 142 -10.46 -13.70 -10.76
CA ILE A 142 -10.59 -12.32 -10.29
C ILE A 142 -11.72 -11.64 -11.07
N SER A 143 -12.79 -11.26 -10.37
CA SER A 143 -13.87 -10.49 -10.94
C SER A 143 -13.53 -9.00 -11.05
N LEU A 144 -14.20 -8.26 -11.92
CA LEU A 144 -14.07 -6.80 -11.95
C LEU A 144 -14.50 -6.18 -10.61
N ALA A 145 -15.50 -6.75 -9.94
CA ALA A 145 -15.93 -6.28 -8.63
C ALA A 145 -14.85 -6.54 -7.56
N GLY A 146 -14.17 -7.68 -7.60
CA GLY A 146 -13.02 -7.96 -6.76
C GLY A 146 -11.86 -6.99 -6.99
N ALA A 147 -11.54 -6.67 -8.26
CA ALA A 147 -10.53 -5.66 -8.57
C ALA A 147 -10.90 -4.27 -8.01
N ILE A 148 -12.18 -3.89 -8.06
CA ILE A 148 -12.68 -2.65 -7.44
C ILE A 148 -12.59 -2.73 -5.90
N ALA A 149 -12.88 -3.89 -5.29
CA ALA A 149 -12.74 -4.08 -3.84
C ALA A 149 -11.30 -3.84 -3.38
N VAL A 150 -10.31 -4.35 -4.12
CA VAL A 150 -8.88 -4.08 -3.85
C VAL A 150 -8.59 -2.58 -3.92
N SER A 151 -9.04 -1.91 -4.99
CA SER A 151 -8.82 -0.45 -5.12
C SER A 151 -9.44 0.33 -3.98
N LEU A 152 -10.65 -0.04 -3.54
CA LEU A 152 -11.32 0.60 -2.39
C LEU A 152 -10.59 0.30 -1.08
N GLY A 153 -10.15 -0.93 -0.86
CA GLY A 153 -9.37 -1.31 0.31
C GLY A 153 -8.08 -0.50 0.41
N ILE A 154 -7.34 -0.39 -0.70
CA ILE A 154 -6.12 0.42 -0.78
C ILE A 154 -6.45 1.90 -0.57
N ALA A 155 -7.52 2.44 -1.16
CA ALA A 155 -7.92 3.82 -0.91
C ALA A 155 -8.22 4.09 0.57
N ILE A 156 -8.89 3.16 1.26
CA ILE A 156 -9.24 3.29 2.67
C ILE A 156 -7.99 3.32 3.55
N GLN A 157 -6.98 2.47 3.27
CA GLN A 157 -5.71 2.48 4.02
C GLN A 157 -4.86 3.73 3.70
N ASN A 158 -4.94 4.25 2.49
CA ASN A 158 -4.20 5.44 2.05
C ASN A 158 -4.71 6.73 2.71
N VAL A 159 -5.93 6.74 3.27
CA VAL A 159 -6.39 7.90 4.06
C VAL A 159 -5.49 8.16 5.28
N PRO A 160 -5.19 7.18 6.15
CA PRO A 160 -4.13 7.32 7.16
C PRO A 160 -2.80 7.79 6.60
N GLU A 161 -2.32 7.21 5.52
CA GLU A 161 -0.99 7.48 4.96
C GLU A 161 -0.84 8.90 4.45
N GLY A 162 -1.81 9.41 3.70
CA GLY A 162 -1.83 10.81 3.28
C GLY A 162 -1.81 11.80 4.45
N ALA A 163 -2.51 11.47 5.55
CA ALA A 163 -2.49 12.28 6.77
C ALA A 163 -1.12 12.23 7.46
N ILE A 164 -0.50 11.05 7.53
CA ILE A 164 0.82 10.81 8.15
C ILE A 164 1.93 11.60 7.45
N ILE A 165 1.83 11.86 6.15
CA ILE A 165 2.79 12.72 5.43
C ILE A 165 2.44 14.19 5.61
N SER A 166 1.20 14.56 5.33
CA SER A 166 0.82 15.98 5.23
C SER A 166 0.87 16.70 6.59
N MET A 167 0.56 16.01 7.68
CA MET A 167 0.53 16.60 9.02
C MET A 167 1.94 16.98 9.54
N PRO A 168 2.96 16.08 9.52
CA PRO A 168 4.33 16.45 9.87
C PRO A 168 4.91 17.55 8.96
N MET A 169 4.57 17.54 7.65
CA MET A 169 4.96 18.63 6.75
C MET A 169 4.43 19.97 7.22
N ARG A 170 3.20 19.99 7.70
CA ARG A 170 2.58 21.20 8.28
C ARG A 170 3.28 21.61 9.58
N ALA A 171 3.56 20.67 10.47
CA ALA A 171 4.29 20.92 11.72
C ALA A 171 5.70 21.47 11.47
N ALA A 172 6.36 21.03 10.39
CA ALA A 172 7.66 21.56 9.96
C ALA A 172 7.60 22.99 9.36
N GLY A 173 6.44 23.68 9.44
CA GLY A 173 6.28 25.08 9.04
C GLY A 173 5.85 25.31 7.58
N ASN A 174 5.57 24.25 6.81
CA ASN A 174 5.05 24.43 5.46
C ASN A 174 3.62 25.00 5.49
N SER A 175 3.20 25.67 4.41
CA SER A 175 1.80 26.09 4.27
C SER A 175 0.88 24.86 4.15
N ARG A 176 -0.40 25.00 4.52
CA ARG A 176 -1.40 23.91 4.39
C ARG A 176 -1.47 23.38 2.97
N TRP A 177 -1.47 24.27 1.99
CA TRP A 177 -1.52 23.89 0.58
C TRP A 177 -0.29 23.07 0.15
N ARG A 178 0.91 23.51 0.56
CA ARG A 178 2.15 22.81 0.25
C ARG A 178 2.18 21.42 0.91
N SER A 179 1.76 21.32 2.16
CA SER A 179 1.67 20.05 2.88
C SER A 179 0.67 19.08 2.23
N PHE A 180 -0.51 19.60 1.84
CA PHE A 180 -1.50 18.83 1.08
C PHE A 180 -0.93 18.33 -0.24
N MET A 181 -0.25 19.18 -1.02
CA MET A 181 0.32 18.79 -2.32
C MET A 181 1.41 17.74 -2.17
N ILE A 182 2.30 17.86 -1.17
CA ILE A 182 3.35 16.87 -0.95
C ILE A 182 2.72 15.51 -0.57
N GLY A 183 1.77 15.48 0.37
CA GLY A 183 1.08 14.26 0.74
C GLY A 183 0.27 13.66 -0.41
N SER A 184 -0.41 14.46 -1.22
CA SER A 184 -1.16 13.97 -2.38
C SER A 184 -0.25 13.43 -3.49
N LEU A 185 0.90 14.05 -3.71
CA LEU A 185 1.85 13.63 -4.75
C LEU A 185 2.57 12.34 -4.39
N SER A 186 2.71 11.98 -3.10
CA SER A 186 3.25 10.67 -2.73
C SER A 186 2.38 9.51 -3.24
N GLY A 187 1.06 9.70 -3.35
CA GLY A 187 0.15 8.73 -3.93
C GLY A 187 0.12 8.73 -5.47
N ALA A 188 0.74 9.71 -6.14
CA ALA A 188 0.69 9.77 -7.61
C ALA A 188 1.43 8.60 -8.31
N VAL A 189 2.31 7.91 -7.59
CA VAL A 189 2.99 6.71 -8.10
C VAL A 189 2.06 5.50 -8.20
N GLU A 190 0.95 5.48 -7.46
CA GLU A 190 -0.02 4.38 -7.50
C GLU A 190 -0.67 4.23 -8.89
N PRO A 191 -1.33 5.24 -9.46
CA PRO A 191 -1.86 5.13 -10.81
C PRO A 191 -0.76 4.94 -11.87
N LEU A 192 0.46 5.43 -11.64
CA LEU A 192 1.59 5.19 -12.53
C LEU A 192 2.04 3.72 -12.48
N GLY A 193 2.20 3.14 -11.28
CA GLY A 193 2.53 1.73 -11.09
C GLY A 193 1.46 0.82 -11.71
N ALA A 194 0.19 1.11 -11.47
CA ALA A 194 -0.92 0.37 -12.05
C ALA A 194 -0.94 0.46 -13.58
N ALA A 195 -0.76 1.66 -14.14
CA ALA A 195 -0.70 1.86 -15.58
C ALA A 195 0.48 1.11 -16.23
N CYS A 196 1.66 1.11 -15.59
CA CYS A 196 2.81 0.35 -16.07
C CYS A 196 2.50 -1.15 -16.16
N VAL A 197 1.89 -1.73 -15.13
CA VAL A 197 1.50 -3.16 -15.13
C VAL A 197 0.50 -3.44 -16.24
N ILE A 198 -0.53 -2.61 -16.41
CA ILE A 198 -1.57 -2.80 -17.43
C ILE A 198 -0.99 -2.66 -18.85
N LEU A 199 -0.12 -1.68 -19.09
CA LEU A 199 0.54 -1.51 -20.39
C LEU A 199 1.43 -2.71 -20.75
N LEU A 200 2.01 -3.37 -19.76
CA LEU A 200 2.84 -4.56 -19.94
C LEU A 200 2.04 -5.86 -19.77
N ALA A 201 0.71 -5.79 -19.55
CA ALA A 201 -0.11 -6.94 -19.23
C ALA A 201 0.06 -8.10 -20.21
N SER A 202 0.06 -7.85 -21.52
CA SER A 202 0.23 -8.91 -22.53
C SER A 202 1.56 -9.67 -22.40
N LEU A 203 2.62 -9.01 -21.94
CA LEU A 203 3.91 -9.62 -21.69
C LEU A 203 3.95 -10.33 -20.31
N LEU A 204 3.24 -9.78 -19.35
CA LEU A 204 3.27 -10.20 -17.95
C LEU A 204 2.25 -11.29 -17.62
N MET A 205 1.23 -11.52 -18.47
CA MET A 205 0.18 -12.52 -18.23
C MET A 205 0.70 -13.91 -17.89
N PRO A 206 1.73 -14.48 -18.56
CA PRO A 206 2.25 -15.80 -18.19
C PRO A 206 2.88 -15.87 -16.78
N ALA A 207 3.26 -14.70 -16.24
CA ALA A 207 3.86 -14.56 -14.91
C ALA A 207 2.87 -14.01 -13.86
N LEU A 208 1.57 -13.92 -14.19
CA LEU A 208 0.56 -13.28 -13.35
C LEU A 208 0.52 -13.86 -11.92
N PRO A 209 0.60 -15.19 -11.66
CA PRO A 209 0.65 -15.72 -10.30
C PRO A 209 1.84 -15.21 -9.50
N TYR A 210 3.00 -15.08 -10.15
CA TYR A 210 4.21 -14.52 -9.52
C TYR A 210 4.04 -13.03 -9.23
N LEU A 211 3.38 -12.27 -10.12
CA LEU A 211 3.18 -10.81 -9.95
C LEU A 211 2.17 -10.49 -8.85
N LEU A 212 1.08 -11.26 -8.75
CA LEU A 212 0.14 -11.15 -7.63
C LEU A 212 0.87 -11.36 -6.31
N ALA A 213 1.62 -12.44 -6.22
CA ALA A 213 2.38 -12.77 -5.01
C ALA A 213 3.53 -11.79 -4.75
N PHE A 214 4.17 -11.24 -5.79
CA PHE A 214 5.18 -10.20 -5.68
C PHE A 214 4.59 -8.93 -5.03
N ALA A 215 3.44 -8.47 -5.51
CA ALA A 215 2.76 -7.32 -4.93
C ALA A 215 2.39 -7.58 -3.46
N ALA A 216 1.88 -8.79 -3.14
CA ALA A 216 1.60 -9.19 -1.77
C ALA A 216 2.85 -9.16 -0.89
N GLY A 217 3.98 -9.71 -1.35
CA GLY A 217 5.24 -9.73 -0.62
C GLY A 217 5.78 -8.31 -0.37
N ALA A 218 5.71 -7.43 -1.37
CA ALA A 218 6.09 -6.03 -1.24
C ALA A 218 5.21 -5.30 -0.21
N MET A 219 3.89 -5.50 -0.24
CA MET A 219 2.98 -4.93 0.77
C MET A 219 3.25 -5.49 2.17
N PHE A 220 3.56 -6.78 2.31
CA PHE A 220 3.95 -7.35 3.60
C PHE A 220 5.25 -6.77 4.15
N TYR A 221 6.21 -6.45 3.28
CA TYR A 221 7.44 -5.75 3.69
C TYR A 221 7.10 -4.43 4.38
N VAL A 222 6.28 -3.59 3.74
CA VAL A 222 5.85 -2.30 4.30
C VAL A 222 5.14 -2.47 5.65
N VAL A 223 4.26 -3.46 5.77
CA VAL A 223 3.55 -3.73 7.02
C VAL A 223 4.51 -4.10 8.15
N VAL A 224 5.48 -4.97 7.87
CA VAL A 224 6.39 -5.52 8.90
C VAL A 224 7.49 -4.54 9.25
N GLU A 225 8.06 -3.86 8.25
CA GLU A 225 9.20 -2.97 8.43
C GLU A 225 8.81 -1.59 8.94
N GLU A 226 7.62 -1.10 8.55
CA GLU A 226 7.23 0.28 8.87
C GLU A 226 5.98 0.38 9.73
N LEU A 227 4.84 -0.09 9.21
CA LEU A 227 3.56 0.22 9.82
C LEU A 227 3.40 -0.37 11.22
N ILE A 228 3.79 -1.64 11.42
CA ILE A 228 3.71 -2.30 12.75
C ILE A 228 4.72 -1.72 13.73
N PRO A 229 6.00 -1.53 13.42
CA PRO A 229 6.96 -0.90 14.31
C PRO A 229 6.52 0.50 14.72
N GLU A 230 6.05 1.30 13.77
CA GLU A 230 5.59 2.66 14.03
C GLU A 230 4.31 2.69 14.90
N ALA A 231 3.33 1.85 14.61
CA ALA A 231 2.12 1.69 15.40
C ALA A 231 2.42 1.24 16.85
N SER A 232 3.54 0.55 17.06
CA SER A 232 3.97 0.04 18.37
C SER A 232 4.91 0.99 19.12
N ASN A 233 5.41 2.05 18.49
CA ASN A 233 6.38 2.97 19.06
C ASN A 233 5.83 3.71 20.30
N GLY A 234 6.71 4.01 21.29
CA GLY A 234 6.38 4.76 22.50
C GLY A 234 5.59 3.96 23.55
N GLN A 235 4.65 4.59 24.27
CA GLN A 235 3.91 3.92 25.32
C GLN A 235 3.02 2.79 24.77
N HIS A 236 3.00 1.66 25.47
CA HIS A 236 2.14 0.52 25.14
C HIS A 236 0.67 0.94 25.04
N SER A 237 -0.01 0.49 23.98
CA SER A 237 -1.42 0.74 23.76
C SER A 237 -2.02 -0.38 22.90
N ASN A 238 -3.21 -0.83 23.22
CA ASN A 238 -3.95 -1.82 22.42
C ASN A 238 -4.63 -1.20 21.18
N LEU A 239 -4.51 0.12 20.98
CA LEU A 239 -5.19 0.83 19.88
C LEU A 239 -4.73 0.37 18.50
N SER A 240 -3.44 0.11 18.35
CA SER A 240 -2.91 -0.45 17.08
C SER A 240 -3.45 -1.85 16.80
N THR A 241 -3.50 -2.71 17.83
CA THR A 241 -4.04 -4.07 17.69
C THR A 241 -5.53 -4.06 17.36
N ILE A 242 -6.30 -3.19 18.01
CA ILE A 242 -7.74 -3.02 17.73
C ILE A 242 -7.92 -2.46 16.32
N GLY A 243 -7.13 -1.44 15.95
CA GLY A 243 -7.13 -0.89 14.60
C GLY A 243 -6.86 -1.98 13.56
N PHE A 244 -5.80 -2.76 13.76
CA PHE A 244 -5.45 -3.89 12.89
C PHE A 244 -6.61 -4.87 12.72
N ALA A 245 -7.22 -5.32 13.81
CA ALA A 245 -8.35 -6.24 13.75
C ALA A 245 -9.54 -5.68 12.96
N VAL A 246 -9.86 -4.39 13.17
CA VAL A 246 -10.95 -3.71 12.43
C VAL A 246 -10.61 -3.59 10.94
N GLY A 247 -9.41 -3.14 10.59
CA GLY A 247 -8.97 -3.02 9.20
C GLY A 247 -8.95 -4.36 8.47
N PHE A 248 -8.40 -5.39 9.13
CA PHE A 248 -8.35 -6.74 8.60
C PHE A 248 -9.76 -7.30 8.30
N VAL A 249 -10.67 -7.18 9.26
CA VAL A 249 -12.06 -7.67 9.08
C VAL A 249 -12.78 -6.87 8.01
N LEU A 250 -12.60 -5.55 7.97
CA LEU A 250 -13.22 -4.71 6.94
C LEU A 250 -12.81 -5.17 5.54
N MET A 251 -11.50 -5.33 5.30
CA MET A 251 -10.99 -5.73 3.99
C MET A 251 -11.40 -7.16 3.63
N MET A 252 -11.33 -8.09 4.58
CA MET A 252 -11.79 -9.46 4.40
C MET A 252 -13.28 -9.50 3.97
N VAL A 253 -14.12 -8.68 4.60
CA VAL A 253 -15.55 -8.58 4.24
C VAL A 253 -15.73 -7.98 2.85
N LEU A 254 -15.00 -6.91 2.53
CA LEU A 254 -15.04 -6.29 1.19
C LEU A 254 -14.68 -7.30 0.10
N ASP A 255 -13.60 -8.05 0.31
CA ASP A 255 -13.11 -9.04 -0.65
C ASP A 255 -14.13 -10.17 -0.84
N VAL A 256 -14.63 -10.76 0.24
CA VAL A 256 -15.59 -11.89 0.18
C VAL A 256 -16.97 -11.46 -0.38
N VAL A 257 -17.41 -10.24 -0.13
CA VAL A 257 -18.73 -9.75 -0.60
C VAL A 257 -18.68 -9.28 -2.05
N MET A 258 -17.56 -8.76 -2.51
CA MET A 258 -17.41 -8.19 -3.85
C MET A 258 -16.63 -9.10 -4.80
N GLY A 259 -15.75 -9.96 -4.27
CA GLY A 259 -14.94 -10.94 -5.04
C GLY A 259 -15.76 -12.15 -5.41
#